data_3be99e3103984bbde130f38143353c4b
#
_entry.id   3be99e3103984bbde130f38143353c4b
#
_cell.length_a   1.000
_cell.length_b   1.000
_cell.length_c   1.000
_cell.angle_alpha   90.00
_cell.angle_beta   90.00
_cell.angle_gamma   90.00
#
_symmetry.space_group_name_H-M   'P 1'
#
loop_
_entity.id
_entity.type
_entity.pdbx_description
1 polymer ?
#
loop_
_entity_poly.entity_id
_entity_poly.type
_entity_poly.pdbx_seq_one_letter_code
_entity_poly.pdbx_strand_id
1 'polypeptide(L)'
;MKNLLSIFLITLLPGIANDAPGDNTPINHLQIIGSHNSYKRAIDPKLFKLLQKADSISMSKIDYEHISLSEQLGLGLRNLEIDVYADTAGGKYAHPKGLDMAPGQPAYDTEGLMNKPGFKVFHIQDIDYRTNCATFALCLQELKKWSEAHPNHSPVFITMNAKDEPMKRPGFTIPDKFTPAIYDKLDKEILDNLGPKHLITPDDVRGKYQTLEQAVLKNNWPTLKQARGRFIFLLDETAPKNLEYVKGHPSLKGRVLFINAEPGMPEAAICVLNNAKKQLSEITSLVKKGYIVRTRADSDTEEARTNDKSSFEAAMRSGAQLISTDYYKKSTHFKSDYVVSFPDGGYFRMDPVFSKKN
;
A
#
# COMPACT_ATOMS: atom_id res chain seq x y z
N MET A 1 -6.17 -64.49 28.60
CA MET A 1 -5.52 -63.35 27.94
C MET A 1 -6.61 -62.63 27.15
N LYS A 2 -7.11 -61.50 27.68
CA LYS A 2 -8.17 -60.72 27.05
C LYS A 2 -7.48 -59.48 26.43
N ASN A 3 -7.46 -59.34 25.10
CA ASN A 3 -6.97 -58.20 24.39
C ASN A 3 -8.03 -57.10 24.43
N LEU A 4 -7.71 -55.98 25.12
CA LEU A 4 -8.47 -54.74 25.02
C LEU A 4 -8.01 -53.99 23.76
N LEU A 5 -8.91 -53.85 22.82
CA LEU A 5 -8.73 -52.97 21.62
C LEU A 5 -9.15 -51.57 22.02
N SER A 6 -8.20 -50.66 22.23
CA SER A 6 -8.47 -49.25 22.46
C SER A 6 -8.76 -48.56 21.11
N ILE A 7 -10.02 -48.22 20.91
CA ILE A 7 -10.45 -47.39 19.75
C ILE A 7 -10.13 -45.93 20.05
N PHE A 8 -9.14 -45.39 19.38
CA PHE A 8 -8.88 -43.92 19.37
C PHE A 8 -9.93 -43.22 18.50
N LEU A 9 -10.84 -42.54 19.15
CA LEU A 9 -11.80 -41.68 18.47
C LEU A 9 -11.08 -40.35 18.07
N ILE A 10 -10.70 -40.22 16.82
CA ILE A 10 -10.18 -38.97 16.26
C ILE A 10 -11.39 -38.07 16.07
N THR A 11 -11.59 -37.13 16.99
CA THR A 11 -12.53 -36.02 16.79
C THR A 11 -11.93 -35.08 15.75
N LEU A 12 -12.42 -35.13 14.50
CA LEU A 12 -12.22 -34.08 13.51
C LEU A 12 -12.92 -32.83 14.05
N LEU A 13 -12.13 -31.84 14.48
CA LEU A 13 -12.63 -30.50 14.65
C LEU A 13 -13.11 -30.01 13.29
N PRO A 14 -14.32 -29.42 13.16
CA PRO A 14 -14.76 -28.85 11.91
C PRO A 14 -13.79 -27.70 11.58
N GLY A 15 -13.02 -27.87 10.52
CA GLY A 15 -12.24 -26.78 9.95
C GLY A 15 -13.19 -25.62 9.64
N ILE A 16 -12.92 -24.43 10.14
CA ILE A 16 -13.61 -23.21 9.76
C ILE A 16 -13.37 -23.07 8.26
N ALA A 17 -14.33 -23.46 7.46
CA ALA A 17 -14.33 -23.18 6.03
C ALA A 17 -14.42 -21.66 5.90
N ASN A 18 -13.29 -21.01 5.65
CA ASN A 18 -13.30 -19.62 5.20
C ASN A 18 -14.00 -19.61 3.84
N ASP A 19 -15.22 -19.10 3.77
CA ASP A 19 -15.92 -18.91 2.51
C ASP A 19 -15.05 -18.04 1.61
N ALA A 20 -14.56 -18.62 0.51
CA ALA A 20 -13.81 -17.86 -0.49
C ALA A 20 -14.73 -16.77 -1.07
N PRO A 21 -14.24 -15.53 -1.29
CA PRO A 21 -15.05 -14.48 -1.85
C PRO A 21 -15.61 -14.85 -3.22
N GLY A 22 -16.94 -14.84 -3.36
CA GLY A 22 -17.60 -15.08 -4.63
C GLY A 22 -17.59 -13.85 -5.54
N ASP A 23 -17.87 -14.05 -6.83
CA ASP A 23 -17.87 -12.98 -7.85
C ASP A 23 -18.82 -11.81 -7.54
N ASN A 24 -19.90 -12.06 -6.81
CA ASN A 24 -20.87 -11.03 -6.41
C ASN A 24 -20.50 -10.30 -5.10
N THR A 25 -19.39 -10.65 -4.46
CA THR A 25 -18.92 -9.98 -3.24
C THR A 25 -18.50 -8.54 -3.56
N PRO A 26 -19.03 -7.51 -2.90
CA PRO A 26 -18.53 -6.14 -3.01
C PRO A 26 -17.08 -6.06 -2.54
N ILE A 27 -16.24 -5.25 -3.21
CA ILE A 27 -14.80 -5.20 -2.89
C ILE A 27 -14.50 -4.65 -1.48
N ASN A 28 -15.39 -3.86 -0.90
CA ASN A 28 -15.28 -3.39 0.48
C ASN A 28 -15.64 -4.46 1.53
N HIS A 29 -16.04 -5.66 1.10
CA HIS A 29 -16.24 -6.83 1.97
C HIS A 29 -15.04 -7.79 1.94
N LEU A 30 -13.92 -7.37 1.37
CA LEU A 30 -12.70 -8.15 1.28
C LEU A 30 -11.69 -7.68 2.35
N GLN A 31 -10.85 -8.57 2.82
CA GLN A 31 -9.70 -8.24 3.65
C GLN A 31 -8.43 -8.68 2.93
N ILE A 32 -7.46 -7.77 2.82
CA ILE A 32 -6.32 -7.87 1.92
C ILE A 32 -5.06 -7.49 2.70
N ILE A 33 -4.02 -8.29 2.57
CA ILE A 33 -2.67 -7.95 3.04
C ILE A 33 -1.87 -7.42 1.86
N GLY A 34 -1.09 -6.38 2.12
CA GLY A 34 -0.18 -5.76 1.19
C GLY A 34 1.09 -5.26 1.84
N SER A 35 1.99 -4.72 1.05
CA SER A 35 3.25 -4.15 1.54
C SER A 35 3.16 -2.63 1.69
N HIS A 36 3.93 -2.11 2.64
CA HIS A 36 4.23 -0.69 2.82
C HIS A 36 5.53 -0.37 2.09
N ASN A 37 5.65 0.80 1.45
CA ASN A 37 6.83 1.18 0.64
C ASN A 37 7.29 0.07 -0.32
N SER A 38 6.39 -0.50 -1.09
CA SER A 38 6.55 -1.75 -1.86
C SER A 38 7.72 -1.74 -2.86
N TYR A 39 8.15 -0.57 -3.28
CA TYR A 39 9.27 -0.31 -4.21
C TYR A 39 10.65 -0.32 -3.54
N LYS A 40 10.70 -0.23 -2.19
CA LYS A 40 11.93 0.05 -1.43
C LYS A 40 12.94 -1.09 -1.51
N ARG A 41 14.19 -0.73 -1.78
CA ARG A 41 15.37 -1.61 -1.62
C ARG A 41 16.19 -1.18 -0.42
N ALA A 42 17.01 -2.10 0.08
CA ALA A 42 17.93 -1.80 1.18
C ALA A 42 18.82 -0.60 0.87
N ILE A 43 19.05 0.23 1.88
CA ILE A 43 20.10 1.26 1.84
C ILE A 43 21.44 0.54 1.69
N ASP A 44 22.35 1.10 0.88
CA ASP A 44 23.71 0.53 0.73
C ASP A 44 24.35 0.32 2.12
N PRO A 45 24.97 -0.83 2.41
CA PRO A 45 25.49 -1.14 3.75
C PRO A 45 26.52 -0.15 4.28
N LYS A 46 27.34 0.48 3.39
CA LYS A 46 28.32 1.50 3.81
C LYS A 46 27.61 2.78 4.25
N LEU A 47 26.61 3.21 3.47
CA LEU A 47 25.81 4.37 3.81
C LEU A 47 24.96 4.10 5.05
N PHE A 48 24.30 2.95 5.14
CA PHE A 48 23.48 2.57 6.29
C PHE A 48 24.30 2.59 7.58
N LYS A 49 25.49 2.00 7.58
CA LYS A 49 26.41 2.00 8.75
C LYS A 49 26.83 3.41 9.16
N LEU A 50 27.05 4.31 8.20
CA LEU A 50 27.37 5.70 8.47
C LEU A 50 26.19 6.43 9.12
N LEU A 51 25.01 6.29 8.55
CA LEU A 51 23.77 6.90 9.06
C LEU A 51 23.40 6.34 10.44
N GLN A 52 23.55 5.03 10.65
CA GLN A 52 23.26 4.36 11.93
C GLN A 52 24.16 4.86 13.07
N LYS A 53 25.42 5.22 12.78
CA LYS A 53 26.32 5.84 13.78
C LYS A 53 25.80 7.22 14.21
N ALA A 54 25.15 7.96 13.33
CA ALA A 54 24.63 9.28 13.62
C ALA A 54 23.26 9.22 14.31
N ASP A 55 22.40 8.29 13.92
CA ASP A 55 21.05 8.09 14.48
C ASP A 55 20.60 6.64 14.32
N SER A 56 20.96 5.80 15.30
CA SER A 56 20.65 4.36 15.27
C SER A 56 19.15 4.09 15.41
N ILE A 57 18.43 4.96 16.12
CA ILE A 57 16.99 4.78 16.36
C ILE A 57 16.20 5.01 15.06
N SER A 58 16.42 6.16 14.41
CA SER A 58 15.73 6.43 13.13
C SER A 58 16.11 5.44 12.03
N MET A 59 17.38 5.01 11.99
CA MET A 59 17.83 4.06 10.97
C MET A 59 17.25 2.65 11.19
N SER A 60 17.08 2.22 12.43
CA SER A 60 16.42 0.93 12.69
C SER A 60 15.00 0.86 12.16
N LYS A 61 14.29 1.97 12.10
CA LYS A 61 12.90 2.05 11.62
C LYS A 61 12.74 1.83 10.12
N ILE A 62 13.79 2.07 9.35
CA ILE A 62 13.79 1.97 7.88
C ILE A 62 14.69 0.83 7.37
N ASP A 63 15.10 -0.08 8.27
CA ASP A 63 15.97 -1.21 7.99
C ASP A 63 15.21 -2.42 7.44
N TYR A 64 14.66 -2.28 6.23
CA TYR A 64 13.92 -3.31 5.51
C TYR A 64 13.98 -3.08 4.00
N GLU A 65 13.61 -4.09 3.24
CA GLU A 65 13.55 -4.07 1.78
C GLU A 65 12.45 -4.97 1.23
N HIS A 66 12.12 -4.79 -0.04
CA HIS A 66 11.12 -5.57 -0.77
C HIS A 66 11.67 -6.13 -2.09
N ILE A 67 11.07 -7.24 -2.53
CA ILE A 67 11.21 -7.77 -3.88
C ILE A 67 10.43 -6.87 -4.86
N SER A 68 10.55 -7.11 -6.18
CA SER A 68 9.83 -6.33 -7.20
C SER A 68 8.31 -6.34 -7.00
N LEU A 69 7.61 -5.35 -7.56
CA LEU A 69 6.15 -5.24 -7.44
C LEU A 69 5.44 -6.46 -8.04
N SER A 70 5.91 -6.92 -9.19
CA SER A 70 5.36 -8.10 -9.87
C SER A 70 5.55 -9.40 -9.08
N GLU A 71 6.71 -9.58 -8.40
CA GLU A 71 6.92 -10.72 -7.53
C GLU A 71 6.01 -10.68 -6.30
N GLN A 72 5.80 -9.50 -5.70
CA GLN A 72 4.86 -9.32 -4.59
C GLN A 72 3.43 -9.68 -5.00
N LEU A 73 2.98 -9.21 -6.16
CA LEU A 73 1.69 -9.58 -6.74
C LEU A 73 1.60 -11.08 -7.03
N GLY A 74 2.70 -11.69 -7.49
CA GLY A 74 2.83 -13.13 -7.71
C GLY A 74 2.68 -13.96 -6.44
N LEU A 75 3.14 -13.45 -5.28
CA LEU A 75 2.91 -14.06 -3.97
C LEU A 75 1.44 -13.97 -3.51
N GLY A 76 0.63 -13.10 -4.12
CA GLY A 76 -0.77 -12.90 -3.76
C GLY A 76 -1.10 -11.61 -3.04
N LEU A 77 -0.13 -10.70 -2.79
CA LEU A 77 -0.41 -9.39 -2.24
C LEU A 77 -1.31 -8.59 -3.19
N ARG A 78 -2.23 -7.81 -2.64
CA ARG A 78 -3.19 -7.01 -3.43
C ARG A 78 -3.34 -5.57 -2.95
N ASN A 79 -2.46 -5.13 -2.06
CA ASN A 79 -2.25 -3.73 -1.72
C ASN A 79 -0.76 -3.44 -1.76
N LEU A 80 -0.35 -2.46 -2.56
CA LEU A 80 1.02 -1.99 -2.66
C LEU A 80 1.05 -0.51 -2.32
N GLU A 81 2.22 -0.01 -1.91
CA GLU A 81 2.41 1.40 -1.63
C GLU A 81 3.58 1.96 -2.43
N ILE A 82 3.37 3.12 -3.08
CA ILE A 82 4.34 3.77 -3.94
C ILE A 82 4.44 5.26 -3.59
N ASP A 83 5.57 5.67 -3.03
CA ASP A 83 5.88 7.08 -2.82
C ASP A 83 6.36 7.73 -4.12
N VAL A 84 5.87 8.92 -4.41
CA VAL A 84 6.26 9.67 -5.61
C VAL A 84 6.82 11.05 -5.26
N TYR A 85 7.90 11.41 -5.93
CA TYR A 85 8.51 12.74 -5.92
C TYR A 85 8.35 13.39 -7.29
N ALA A 86 7.80 14.59 -7.35
CA ALA A 86 7.77 15.35 -8.59
C ALA A 86 9.17 15.85 -8.95
N ASP A 87 9.53 15.70 -10.24
CA ASP A 87 10.75 16.25 -10.83
C ASP A 87 10.40 16.81 -12.20
N THR A 88 9.84 18.02 -12.19
CA THR A 88 9.26 18.63 -13.39
C THR A 88 10.29 19.00 -14.45
N ALA A 89 11.52 19.28 -14.04
CA ALA A 89 12.63 19.61 -14.94
C ALA A 89 13.50 18.42 -15.30
N GLY A 90 13.52 17.40 -14.45
CA GLY A 90 14.47 16.29 -14.50
C GLY A 90 15.81 16.63 -13.81
N GLY A 91 16.54 15.61 -13.40
CA GLY A 91 17.89 15.74 -12.83
C GLY A 91 17.96 16.07 -11.33
N LYS A 92 16.85 16.44 -10.70
CA LYS A 92 16.83 16.83 -9.28
C LYS A 92 17.34 15.71 -8.35
N TYR A 93 17.11 14.47 -8.69
CA TYR A 93 17.45 13.29 -7.90
C TYR A 93 18.54 12.42 -8.57
N ALA A 94 19.22 12.94 -9.60
CA ALA A 94 20.22 12.19 -10.36
C ALA A 94 21.52 11.89 -9.56
N HIS A 95 21.80 12.70 -8.53
CA HIS A 95 22.98 12.51 -7.68
C HIS A 95 22.63 12.68 -6.20
N PRO A 96 22.05 11.63 -5.56
CA PRO A 96 21.72 11.68 -4.13
C PRO A 96 22.96 11.88 -3.27
N LYS A 97 22.86 12.73 -2.23
CA LYS A 97 23.97 13.02 -1.29
C LYS A 97 24.61 11.77 -0.67
N GLY A 98 23.83 10.71 -0.48
CA GLY A 98 24.33 9.45 0.05
C GLY A 98 25.45 8.83 -0.77
N LEU A 99 25.55 9.12 -2.06
CA LEU A 99 26.69 8.68 -2.91
C LEU A 99 28.00 9.35 -2.48
N ASP A 100 27.95 10.65 -2.15
CA ASP A 100 29.13 11.41 -1.68
C ASP A 100 29.47 11.04 -0.23
N MET A 101 28.46 10.80 0.60
CA MET A 101 28.62 10.45 2.03
C MET A 101 29.32 9.12 2.22
N ALA A 102 29.10 8.15 1.33
CA ALA A 102 29.69 6.81 1.40
C ALA A 102 30.19 6.37 0.00
N PRO A 103 31.38 6.79 -0.42
CA PRO A 103 31.93 6.45 -1.72
C PRO A 103 32.11 4.95 -1.96
N GLY A 104 32.06 4.54 -3.22
CA GLY A 104 32.25 3.14 -3.65
C GLY A 104 31.02 2.26 -3.44
N GLN A 105 29.83 2.86 -3.43
CA GLN A 105 28.55 2.16 -3.58
C GLN A 105 28.40 1.64 -5.02
N PRO A 106 27.53 0.62 -5.24
CA PRO A 106 27.12 0.23 -6.58
C PRO A 106 26.56 1.43 -7.36
N ALA A 107 26.76 1.43 -8.68
CA ALA A 107 26.25 2.49 -9.55
C ALA A 107 24.77 2.76 -9.28
N TYR A 108 24.41 4.04 -9.33
CA TYR A 108 23.05 4.53 -9.25
C TYR A 108 22.59 4.92 -10.65
N ASP A 109 21.39 4.86 -11.02
CA ASP A 109 20.82 5.38 -12.27
C ASP A 109 21.70 5.20 -13.55
N THR A 110 22.11 3.96 -13.82
CA THR A 110 22.97 3.64 -15.00
C THR A 110 22.31 3.94 -16.34
N GLU A 111 20.96 4.05 -16.36
CA GLU A 111 20.18 4.34 -17.56
C GLU A 111 19.84 5.83 -17.71
N GLY A 112 20.26 6.67 -16.77
CA GLY A 112 19.99 8.11 -16.78
C GLY A 112 18.51 8.48 -16.61
N LEU A 113 17.72 7.62 -15.96
CA LEU A 113 16.27 7.82 -15.77
C LEU A 113 15.98 9.00 -14.84
N MET A 114 16.86 9.21 -13.86
CA MET A 114 16.72 10.33 -12.92
C MET A 114 17.00 11.68 -13.54
N ASN A 115 17.63 11.73 -14.74
CA ASN A 115 17.85 12.98 -15.49
C ASN A 115 16.62 13.41 -16.30
N LYS A 116 15.61 12.54 -16.47
CA LYS A 116 14.41 12.85 -17.27
C LYS A 116 13.34 13.52 -16.39
N PRO A 117 12.51 14.42 -16.91
CA PRO A 117 11.32 14.90 -16.22
C PRO A 117 10.35 13.77 -15.87
N GLY A 118 9.53 13.95 -14.82
CA GLY A 118 8.49 13.01 -14.42
C GLY A 118 8.55 12.66 -12.92
N PHE A 119 7.72 11.71 -12.50
CA PHE A 119 7.71 11.29 -11.09
C PHE A 119 8.78 10.23 -10.81
N LYS A 120 9.51 10.43 -9.72
CA LYS A 120 10.53 9.52 -9.21
C LYS A 120 10.01 8.71 -8.04
N VAL A 121 10.50 7.49 -7.86
CA VAL A 121 10.04 6.58 -6.83
C VAL A 121 11.22 6.14 -5.96
N PHE A 122 11.21 6.59 -4.73
CA PHE A 122 12.14 6.17 -3.66
C PHE A 122 11.59 6.64 -2.31
N HIS A 123 12.15 6.15 -1.19
CA HIS A 123 11.59 6.39 0.14
C HIS A 123 11.98 7.75 0.72
N ILE A 124 13.28 8.04 0.85
CA ILE A 124 13.77 9.31 1.40
C ILE A 124 14.88 9.85 0.51
N GLN A 125 14.68 11.09 0.01
CA GLN A 125 15.70 11.76 -0.82
C GLN A 125 17.05 11.78 -0.13
N ASP A 126 18.09 11.62 -0.93
CA ASP A 126 19.51 11.66 -0.52
C ASP A 126 20.02 10.52 0.36
N ILE A 127 19.19 9.79 1.10
CA ILE A 127 19.67 8.74 2.02
C ILE A 127 19.06 7.35 1.81
N ASP A 128 17.79 7.26 1.40
CA ASP A 128 17.09 6.00 1.16
C ASP A 128 16.46 6.02 -0.24
N TYR A 129 17.33 6.10 -1.25
CA TYR A 129 16.99 6.38 -2.65
C TYR A 129 17.02 5.13 -3.53
N ARG A 130 17.39 3.96 -3.01
CA ARG A 130 17.40 2.73 -3.80
C ARG A 130 16.01 2.12 -3.89
N THR A 131 15.65 1.72 -5.10
CA THR A 131 14.28 1.34 -5.45
C THR A 131 14.25 0.22 -6.48
N ASN A 132 13.16 -0.52 -6.54
CA ASN A 132 12.90 -1.54 -7.56
C ASN A 132 12.43 -0.93 -8.89
N CYS A 133 11.82 0.26 -8.87
CA CYS A 133 11.40 0.99 -10.06
C CYS A 133 11.69 2.49 -9.90
N ALA A 134 12.69 3.01 -10.62
CA ALA A 134 13.22 4.35 -10.44
C ALA A 134 12.24 5.49 -10.80
N THR A 135 11.30 5.25 -11.71
CA THR A 135 10.27 6.20 -12.10
C THR A 135 8.88 5.59 -11.93
N PHE A 136 7.89 6.45 -11.69
CA PHE A 136 6.51 5.99 -11.54
C PHE A 136 5.98 5.33 -12.82
N ALA A 137 6.36 5.85 -13.99
CA ALA A 137 6.03 5.20 -15.27
C ALA A 137 6.53 3.76 -15.34
N LEU A 138 7.75 3.46 -14.87
CA LEU A 138 8.26 2.08 -14.83
C LEU A 138 7.48 1.20 -13.86
N CYS A 139 7.12 1.72 -12.69
CA CYS A 139 6.27 0.98 -11.76
C CYS A 139 4.91 0.64 -12.40
N LEU A 140 4.27 1.61 -13.07
CA LEU A 140 2.99 1.41 -13.76
C LEU A 140 3.10 0.40 -14.91
N GLN A 141 4.20 0.43 -15.67
CA GLN A 141 4.46 -0.52 -16.75
C GLN A 141 4.67 -1.94 -16.21
N GLU A 142 5.37 -2.11 -15.10
CA GLU A 142 5.53 -3.40 -14.41
C GLU A 142 4.18 -3.94 -13.95
N LEU A 143 3.36 -3.11 -13.30
CA LEU A 143 2.01 -3.44 -12.85
C LEU A 143 1.11 -3.86 -14.03
N LYS A 144 1.14 -3.08 -15.12
CA LYS A 144 0.38 -3.37 -16.33
C LYS A 144 0.77 -4.72 -16.94
N LYS A 145 2.06 -4.94 -17.15
CA LYS A 145 2.60 -6.19 -17.70
C LYS A 145 2.18 -7.40 -16.86
N TRP A 146 2.26 -7.28 -15.54
CA TRP A 146 1.81 -8.34 -14.64
C TRP A 146 0.29 -8.58 -14.75
N SER A 147 -0.51 -7.51 -14.76
CA SER A 147 -1.97 -7.58 -14.88
C SER A 147 -2.41 -8.23 -16.20
N GLU A 148 -1.79 -7.87 -17.31
CA GLU A 148 -2.08 -8.45 -18.63
C GLU A 148 -1.75 -9.96 -18.68
N ALA A 149 -0.72 -10.40 -17.96
CA ALA A 149 -0.39 -11.82 -17.81
C ALA A 149 -1.35 -12.56 -16.86
N HIS A 150 -2.12 -11.83 -16.03
CA HIS A 150 -3.03 -12.38 -15.03
C HIS A 150 -4.43 -11.72 -15.12
N PRO A 151 -5.14 -11.75 -16.25
CA PRO A 151 -6.30 -10.87 -16.51
C PRO A 151 -7.47 -11.04 -15.55
N ASN A 152 -7.53 -12.15 -14.83
CA ASN A 152 -8.57 -12.45 -13.83
C ASN A 152 -8.13 -12.20 -12.39
N HIS A 153 -7.00 -11.48 -12.15
CA HIS A 153 -6.56 -11.18 -10.79
C HIS A 153 -7.62 -10.38 -10.01
N SER A 154 -7.66 -10.57 -8.70
CA SER A 154 -8.47 -9.72 -7.81
C SER A 154 -7.97 -8.27 -7.85
N PRO A 155 -8.84 -7.29 -7.51
CA PRO A 155 -8.44 -5.88 -7.58
C PRO A 155 -7.17 -5.62 -6.76
N VAL A 156 -6.30 -4.75 -7.30
CA VAL A 156 -5.06 -4.33 -6.63
C VAL A 156 -5.21 -2.88 -6.19
N PHE A 157 -5.01 -2.63 -4.90
CA PHE A 157 -4.96 -1.30 -4.34
C PHE A 157 -3.53 -0.76 -4.39
N ILE A 158 -3.38 0.48 -4.80
CA ILE A 158 -2.10 1.20 -4.81
C ILE A 158 -2.25 2.42 -3.92
N THR A 159 -1.68 2.35 -2.73
CA THR A 159 -1.57 3.49 -1.82
C THR A 159 -0.40 4.36 -2.28
N MET A 160 -0.55 5.67 -2.27
CA MET A 160 0.45 6.62 -2.75
C MET A 160 0.67 7.75 -1.77
N ASN A 161 1.94 8.11 -1.55
CA ASN A 161 2.31 9.34 -0.87
C ASN A 161 2.96 10.32 -1.85
N ALA A 162 2.49 11.55 -1.84
CA ALA A 162 3.04 12.68 -2.60
C ALA A 162 4.14 13.35 -1.75
N LYS A 163 5.39 12.92 -1.97
CA LYS A 163 6.55 13.33 -1.15
C LYS A 163 7.06 14.71 -1.59
N ASP A 164 6.85 15.71 -0.75
CA ASP A 164 7.27 17.09 -1.04
C ASP A 164 7.86 17.83 0.17
N GLU A 165 8.14 17.10 1.25
CA GLU A 165 8.75 17.69 2.44
C GLU A 165 10.28 17.64 2.36
N PRO A 166 10.98 18.78 2.54
CA PRO A 166 12.43 18.81 2.55
C PRO A 166 12.97 18.18 3.84
N MET A 167 14.07 17.47 3.73
CA MET A 167 14.84 17.11 4.92
C MET A 167 15.46 18.37 5.53
N LYS A 168 15.37 18.51 6.85
CA LYS A 168 15.96 19.66 7.59
C LYS A 168 17.49 19.49 7.75
N ARG A 169 18.19 19.29 6.62
CA ARG A 169 19.65 19.14 6.58
C ARG A 169 20.23 19.97 5.45
N PRO A 170 21.24 20.83 5.73
CA PRO A 170 21.86 21.68 4.71
C PRO A 170 22.40 20.87 3.51
N GLY A 171 22.14 21.35 2.31
CA GLY A 171 22.64 20.76 1.06
C GLY A 171 21.89 19.50 0.61
N PHE A 172 20.83 19.09 1.29
CA PHE A 172 19.95 18.02 0.84
C PHE A 172 18.95 18.54 -0.20
N THR A 173 18.51 17.65 -1.06
CA THR A 173 17.56 17.93 -2.13
C THR A 173 16.23 18.43 -1.59
N ILE A 174 15.74 19.54 -2.13
CA ILE A 174 14.42 20.10 -1.80
C ILE A 174 13.42 19.59 -2.86
N PRO A 175 12.43 18.77 -2.48
CA PRO A 175 11.42 18.28 -3.41
C PRO A 175 10.54 19.41 -3.99
N ASP A 176 10.00 19.19 -5.18
CA ASP A 176 8.95 20.05 -5.74
C ASP A 176 7.64 19.86 -4.96
N LYS A 177 6.92 20.96 -4.70
CA LYS A 177 5.62 20.89 -4.02
C LYS A 177 4.55 20.33 -4.95
N PHE A 178 3.66 19.48 -4.39
CA PHE A 178 2.50 18.99 -5.11
C PHE A 178 1.42 20.07 -5.19
N THR A 179 1.28 20.66 -6.36
CA THR A 179 0.23 21.62 -6.72
C THR A 179 -0.89 20.91 -7.47
N PRO A 180 -2.09 21.51 -7.64
CA PRO A 180 -3.15 20.93 -8.48
C PRO A 180 -2.66 20.52 -9.87
N ALA A 181 -1.85 21.36 -10.53
CA ALA A 181 -1.30 21.04 -11.85
C ALA A 181 -0.32 19.85 -11.85
N ILE A 182 0.39 19.59 -10.75
CA ILE A 182 1.25 18.42 -10.61
C ILE A 182 0.39 17.18 -10.36
N TYR A 183 -0.67 17.29 -9.58
CA TYR A 183 -1.65 16.20 -9.42
C TYR A 183 -2.37 15.87 -10.73
N ASP A 184 -2.68 16.85 -11.59
CA ASP A 184 -3.23 16.58 -12.92
C ASP A 184 -2.27 15.77 -13.80
N LYS A 185 -0.95 16.04 -13.68
CA LYS A 185 0.08 15.24 -14.36
C LYS A 185 0.18 13.81 -13.78
N LEU A 186 -0.02 13.65 -12.47
CA LEU A 186 -0.01 12.35 -11.81
C LEU A 186 -1.18 11.49 -12.29
N ASP A 187 -2.40 12.03 -12.31
CA ASP A 187 -3.58 11.37 -12.87
C ASP A 187 -3.35 10.98 -14.34
N LYS A 188 -2.79 11.91 -15.13
CA LYS A 188 -2.48 11.65 -16.53
C LYS A 188 -1.46 10.53 -16.71
N GLU A 189 -0.40 10.47 -15.90
CA GLU A 189 0.62 9.43 -15.98
C GLU A 189 0.03 8.04 -15.70
N ILE A 190 -0.89 7.94 -14.72
CA ILE A 190 -1.61 6.70 -14.44
C ILE A 190 -2.48 6.29 -15.64
N LEU A 191 -3.25 7.23 -16.19
CA LEU A 191 -4.13 6.97 -17.34
C LEU A 191 -3.35 6.57 -18.59
N ASP A 192 -2.24 7.25 -18.87
CA ASP A 192 -1.42 6.98 -20.07
C ASP A 192 -0.76 5.59 -20.01
N ASN A 193 -0.31 5.15 -18.84
CA ASN A 193 0.40 3.88 -18.70
C ASN A 193 -0.55 2.69 -18.52
N LEU A 194 -1.57 2.79 -17.68
CA LEU A 194 -2.49 1.67 -17.41
C LEU A 194 -3.67 1.64 -18.37
N GLY A 195 -4.18 2.81 -18.76
CA GLY A 195 -5.42 2.97 -19.50
C GLY A 195 -6.67 2.89 -18.60
N PRO A 196 -7.77 3.57 -18.96
CA PRO A 196 -8.96 3.71 -18.12
C PRO A 196 -9.66 2.38 -17.82
N LYS A 197 -9.59 1.40 -18.71
CA LYS A 197 -10.20 0.08 -18.51
C LYS A 197 -9.62 -0.73 -17.35
N HIS A 198 -8.37 -0.44 -16.96
CA HIS A 198 -7.69 -1.10 -15.86
C HIS A 198 -7.85 -0.36 -14.51
N LEU A 199 -8.68 0.67 -14.45
CA LEU A 199 -8.86 1.50 -13.25
C LEU A 199 -10.28 1.39 -12.72
N ILE A 200 -10.41 1.42 -11.39
CA ILE A 200 -11.65 1.75 -10.67
C ILE A 200 -11.41 3.12 -10.05
N THR A 201 -12.14 4.12 -10.54
CA THR A 201 -12.02 5.51 -10.14
C THR A 201 -13.11 5.92 -9.16
N PRO A 202 -12.98 7.09 -8.49
CA PRO A 202 -14.07 7.65 -7.69
C PRO A 202 -15.37 7.80 -8.47
N ASP A 203 -15.33 8.10 -9.78
CA ASP A 203 -16.53 8.23 -10.61
C ASP A 203 -17.23 6.88 -10.82
N ASP A 204 -16.49 5.77 -10.94
CA ASP A 204 -17.06 4.42 -11.03
C ASP A 204 -17.85 4.07 -9.76
N VAL A 205 -17.33 4.46 -8.58
CA VAL A 205 -17.98 4.20 -7.29
C VAL A 205 -19.11 5.19 -7.03
N ARG A 206 -18.91 6.49 -7.32
CA ARG A 206 -19.95 7.52 -7.13
C ARG A 206 -21.17 7.22 -7.99
N GLY A 207 -20.99 6.81 -9.24
CA GLY A 207 -22.07 6.52 -10.15
C GLY A 207 -23.10 7.67 -10.25
N LYS A 208 -24.37 7.37 -9.98
CA LYS A 208 -25.47 8.34 -10.04
C LYS A 208 -25.66 9.20 -8.79
N TYR A 209 -24.88 8.94 -7.73
CA TYR A 209 -25.04 9.67 -6.46
C TYR A 209 -24.42 11.08 -6.56
N GLN A 210 -24.92 11.99 -5.74
CA GLN A 210 -24.46 13.37 -5.73
C GLN A 210 -23.01 13.49 -5.22
N THR A 211 -22.68 12.71 -4.17
CA THR A 211 -21.33 12.66 -3.60
C THR A 211 -20.80 11.23 -3.58
N LEU A 212 -19.49 11.11 -3.52
CA LEU A 212 -18.83 9.81 -3.39
C LEU A 212 -19.22 9.15 -2.06
N GLU A 213 -19.26 9.90 -0.97
CA GLU A 213 -19.67 9.38 0.33
C GLU A 213 -21.09 8.83 0.33
N GLN A 214 -22.05 9.53 -0.31
CA GLN A 214 -23.42 9.00 -0.44
C GLN A 214 -23.44 7.63 -1.11
N ALA A 215 -22.62 7.43 -2.15
CA ALA A 215 -22.52 6.14 -2.83
C ALA A 215 -21.95 5.07 -1.90
N VAL A 216 -20.88 5.39 -1.16
CA VAL A 216 -20.23 4.49 -0.20
C VAL A 216 -21.20 4.05 0.90
N LEU A 217 -21.93 4.99 1.51
CA LEU A 217 -22.94 4.71 2.54
C LEU A 217 -24.15 3.90 2.01
N LYS A 218 -24.31 3.83 0.67
CA LYS A 218 -25.29 2.96 -0.01
C LYS A 218 -24.67 1.68 -0.56
N ASN A 219 -23.43 1.39 -0.14
CA ASN A 219 -22.64 0.22 -0.57
C ASN A 219 -22.53 0.08 -2.09
N ASN A 220 -22.32 1.20 -2.80
CA ASN A 220 -22.21 1.23 -4.27
C ASN A 220 -20.78 0.88 -4.76
N TRP A 221 -20.07 0.04 -4.03
CA TRP A 221 -18.78 -0.50 -4.48
C TRP A 221 -18.99 -1.55 -5.57
N PRO A 222 -18.06 -1.66 -6.55
CA PRO A 222 -18.12 -2.72 -7.54
C PRO A 222 -17.98 -4.10 -6.87
N THR A 223 -18.55 -5.11 -7.51
CA THR A 223 -18.36 -6.50 -7.10
C THR A 223 -16.96 -6.99 -7.50
N LEU A 224 -16.51 -8.08 -6.90
CA LEU A 224 -15.24 -8.73 -7.24
C LEU A 224 -15.17 -9.04 -8.74
N LYS A 225 -16.27 -9.53 -9.35
CA LYS A 225 -16.36 -9.79 -10.80
C LYS A 225 -16.09 -8.52 -11.63
N GLN A 226 -16.68 -7.39 -11.22
CA GLN A 226 -16.50 -6.10 -11.91
C GLN A 226 -15.10 -5.51 -11.70
N ALA A 227 -14.45 -5.86 -10.59
CA ALA A 227 -13.15 -5.33 -10.19
C ALA A 227 -11.94 -6.16 -10.67
N ARG A 228 -12.17 -7.37 -11.21
CA ARG A 228 -11.07 -8.22 -11.71
C ARG A 228 -10.26 -7.52 -12.79
N GLY A 229 -8.93 -7.67 -12.73
CA GLY A 229 -8.01 -7.08 -13.70
C GLY A 229 -7.83 -5.57 -13.56
N ARG A 230 -8.30 -4.96 -12.44
CA ARG A 230 -8.32 -3.50 -12.26
C ARG A 230 -7.55 -3.06 -11.01
N PHE A 231 -7.09 -1.80 -11.05
CA PHE A 231 -6.36 -1.13 -9.99
C PHE A 231 -7.20 -0.01 -9.38
N ILE A 232 -6.99 0.23 -8.09
CA ILE A 232 -7.60 1.32 -7.32
C ILE A 232 -6.46 2.11 -6.68
N PHE A 233 -6.37 3.40 -6.98
CA PHE A 233 -5.35 4.27 -6.42
C PHE A 233 -5.90 5.08 -5.26
N LEU A 234 -5.12 5.18 -4.18
CA LEU A 234 -5.43 5.94 -2.97
C LEU A 234 -4.29 6.91 -2.68
N LEU A 235 -4.55 8.20 -2.65
CA LEU A 235 -3.63 9.22 -2.14
C LEU A 235 -3.73 9.24 -0.61
N ASP A 236 -2.71 8.70 0.07
CA ASP A 236 -2.61 8.68 1.54
C ASP A 236 -1.95 9.97 2.04
N GLU A 237 -2.63 11.08 1.82
CA GLU A 237 -2.22 12.39 2.31
C GLU A 237 -3.36 13.02 3.10
N THR A 238 -2.98 13.86 4.07
CA THR A 238 -3.91 14.69 4.83
C THR A 238 -3.88 16.15 4.35
N ALA A 239 -4.73 17.01 4.92
CA ALA A 239 -4.69 18.44 4.63
C ALA A 239 -3.30 19.05 4.93
N PRO A 240 -2.78 19.96 4.11
CA PRO A 240 -3.47 20.56 2.94
C PRO A 240 -3.35 19.77 1.63
N LYS A 241 -2.52 18.72 1.52
CA LYS A 241 -2.20 18.05 0.25
C LYS A 241 -3.41 17.39 -0.42
N ASN A 242 -4.24 16.67 0.36
CA ASN A 242 -5.45 16.07 -0.20
C ASN A 242 -6.45 17.14 -0.69
N LEU A 243 -6.50 18.32 -0.04
CA LEU A 243 -7.35 19.43 -0.48
C LEU A 243 -6.85 20.06 -1.80
N GLU A 244 -5.53 20.14 -2.01
CA GLU A 244 -4.97 20.56 -3.31
C GLU A 244 -5.35 19.57 -4.43
N TYR A 245 -5.41 18.26 -4.13
CA TYR A 245 -5.87 17.25 -5.09
C TYR A 245 -7.35 17.40 -5.44
N VAL A 246 -8.19 17.73 -4.48
CA VAL A 246 -9.65 17.90 -4.66
C VAL A 246 -10.00 19.20 -5.39
N LYS A 247 -9.12 20.20 -5.37
CA LYS A 247 -9.39 21.55 -5.88
C LYS A 247 -9.88 21.54 -7.33
N GLY A 248 -11.10 22.06 -7.54
CA GLY A 248 -11.78 22.03 -8.84
C GLY A 248 -12.49 20.71 -9.17
N HIS A 249 -12.42 19.70 -8.30
CA HIS A 249 -12.97 18.37 -8.49
C HIS A 249 -13.87 17.94 -7.32
N PRO A 250 -14.99 18.60 -7.07
CA PRO A 250 -15.84 18.29 -5.93
C PRO A 250 -16.27 16.82 -5.99
N SER A 251 -16.18 16.15 -4.85
CA SER A 251 -16.46 14.72 -4.74
C SER A 251 -15.58 13.85 -5.67
N LEU A 252 -14.34 14.28 -5.92
CA LEU A 252 -13.35 13.67 -6.80
C LEU A 252 -13.81 13.46 -8.25
N LYS A 253 -14.76 14.28 -8.74
CA LYS A 253 -15.26 14.18 -10.11
C LYS A 253 -14.13 14.34 -11.14
N GLY A 254 -13.93 13.32 -11.98
CA GLY A 254 -12.89 13.30 -13.02
C GLY A 254 -11.48 13.01 -12.49
N ARG A 255 -11.30 12.73 -11.19
CA ARG A 255 -10.04 12.31 -10.60
C ARG A 255 -9.84 10.79 -10.71
N VAL A 256 -8.58 10.36 -10.71
CA VAL A 256 -8.19 8.94 -10.79
C VAL A 256 -8.06 8.33 -9.39
N LEU A 257 -7.46 9.05 -8.44
CA LEU A 257 -7.20 8.56 -7.10
C LEU A 257 -8.38 8.86 -6.16
N PHE A 258 -8.66 7.88 -5.29
CA PHE A 258 -9.34 8.16 -4.02
C PHE A 258 -8.38 8.92 -3.10
N ILE A 259 -8.90 9.55 -2.06
CA ILE A 259 -8.08 10.22 -1.04
C ILE A 259 -8.37 9.66 0.35
N ASN A 260 -7.40 9.79 1.25
CA ASN A 260 -7.64 9.67 2.68
C ASN A 260 -8.50 10.85 3.13
N ALA A 261 -9.78 10.59 3.41
CA ALA A 261 -10.75 11.62 3.77
C ALA A 261 -11.54 11.24 5.03
N GLU A 262 -11.84 12.27 5.83
CA GLU A 262 -12.65 12.09 7.03
C GLU A 262 -14.12 11.80 6.64
N PRO A 263 -14.79 10.89 7.37
CA PRO A 263 -16.23 10.64 7.22
C PRO A 263 -17.03 11.96 7.35
N GLY A 264 -18.00 12.16 6.47
CA GLY A 264 -18.78 13.40 6.36
C GLY A 264 -18.29 14.33 5.24
N MET A 265 -17.09 14.11 4.70
CA MET A 265 -16.62 14.84 3.52
C MET A 265 -17.25 14.25 2.24
N PRO A 266 -17.62 15.07 1.24
CA PRO A 266 -18.17 14.56 -0.03
C PRO A 266 -17.28 13.56 -0.77
N GLU A 267 -15.99 13.60 -0.52
CA GLU A 267 -14.93 12.76 -1.08
C GLU A 267 -14.69 11.48 -0.30
N ALA A 268 -15.31 11.29 0.88
CA ALA A 268 -14.99 10.19 1.77
C ALA A 268 -15.44 8.82 1.21
N ALA A 269 -14.48 7.96 1.02
CA ALA A 269 -14.65 6.58 0.58
C ALA A 269 -13.65 5.63 1.23
N ILE A 270 -12.41 6.08 1.36
CA ILE A 270 -11.30 5.32 1.95
C ILE A 270 -10.72 6.16 3.09
N CYS A 271 -10.52 5.53 4.26
CA CYS A 271 -9.95 6.16 5.44
C CYS A 271 -8.65 5.44 5.82
N VAL A 272 -7.64 6.17 6.30
CA VAL A 272 -6.38 5.60 6.77
C VAL A 272 -6.28 5.76 8.28
N LEU A 273 -6.33 4.62 9.00
CA LEU A 273 -6.24 4.54 10.45
C LEU A 273 -5.17 3.53 10.84
N ASN A 274 -3.94 4.01 11.03
CA ASN A 274 -2.73 3.17 11.11
C ASN A 274 -2.51 2.47 12.46
N ASN A 275 -3.39 2.65 13.46
CA ASN A 275 -3.25 2.03 14.76
C ASN A 275 -4.49 1.22 15.15
N ALA A 276 -4.61 0.02 14.60
CA ALA A 276 -5.75 -0.86 14.86
C ALA A 276 -5.92 -1.24 16.34
N LYS A 277 -4.86 -1.29 17.15
CA LYS A 277 -4.97 -1.54 18.60
C LYS A 277 -5.75 -0.44 19.31
N LYS A 278 -5.48 0.83 18.97
CA LYS A 278 -6.15 1.98 19.59
C LYS A 278 -7.48 2.32 18.94
N GLN A 279 -7.62 2.02 17.64
CA GLN A 279 -8.73 2.47 16.81
C GLN A 279 -9.68 1.32 16.39
N LEU A 280 -9.63 0.17 17.07
CA LEU A 280 -10.38 -1.04 16.69
C LEU A 280 -11.88 -0.76 16.51
N SER A 281 -12.52 -0.12 17.48
CA SER A 281 -13.94 0.19 17.45
C SER A 281 -14.31 1.20 16.36
N GLU A 282 -13.47 2.19 16.13
CA GLU A 282 -13.62 3.19 15.08
C GLU A 282 -13.53 2.55 13.70
N ILE A 283 -12.49 1.75 13.45
CA ILE A 283 -12.31 1.01 12.20
C ILE A 283 -13.52 0.12 11.93
N THR A 284 -13.92 -0.70 12.92
CA THR A 284 -15.08 -1.59 12.77
C THR A 284 -16.38 -0.82 12.45
N SER A 285 -16.56 0.36 13.04
CA SER A 285 -17.70 1.23 12.76
C SER A 285 -17.70 1.74 11.32
N LEU A 286 -16.55 2.21 10.82
CA LEU A 286 -16.40 2.70 9.45
C LEU A 286 -16.61 1.59 8.42
N VAL A 287 -16.01 0.43 8.64
CA VAL A 287 -16.18 -0.77 7.80
C VAL A 287 -17.67 -1.13 7.68
N LYS A 288 -18.41 -1.18 8.78
CA LYS A 288 -19.86 -1.47 8.78
C LYS A 288 -20.69 -0.42 8.06
N LYS A 289 -20.24 0.83 8.00
CA LYS A 289 -20.88 1.91 7.24
C LYS A 289 -20.61 1.85 5.74
N GLY A 290 -19.67 1.00 5.28
CA GLY A 290 -19.35 0.81 3.87
C GLY A 290 -18.03 1.44 3.42
N TYR A 291 -17.32 2.18 4.28
CA TYR A 291 -15.98 2.70 3.96
C TYR A 291 -14.97 1.56 3.82
N ILE A 292 -13.97 1.75 2.96
CA ILE A 292 -12.76 0.95 2.98
C ILE A 292 -11.79 1.59 3.99
N VAL A 293 -11.19 0.79 4.85
CA VAL A 293 -10.21 1.26 5.82
C VAL A 293 -8.86 0.61 5.55
N ARG A 294 -7.81 1.44 5.48
CA ARG A 294 -6.42 1.00 5.48
C ARG A 294 -5.85 1.10 6.89
N THR A 295 -5.15 0.07 7.33
CA THR A 295 -4.40 0.04 8.60
C THR A 295 -3.06 -0.66 8.42
N ARG A 296 -2.25 -0.71 9.48
CA ARG A 296 -0.92 -1.35 9.47
C ARG A 296 -0.89 -2.55 10.42
N ALA A 297 -0.17 -3.61 10.01
CA ALA A 297 0.16 -4.77 10.83
C ALA A 297 1.40 -4.52 11.70
N ASP A 298 2.29 -3.67 11.22
CA ASP A 298 3.57 -3.32 11.85
C ASP A 298 3.99 -1.90 11.48
N SER A 299 4.89 -1.32 12.27
CA SER A 299 5.44 0.01 12.06
C SER A 299 6.87 0.09 12.57
N ASP A 300 7.71 0.86 11.86
CA ASP A 300 9.05 1.21 12.33
C ASP A 300 9.94 -0.01 12.65
N THR A 301 9.66 -1.18 12.06
CA THR A 301 10.32 -2.48 12.30
C THR A 301 10.13 -3.06 13.73
N GLU A 302 9.38 -2.40 14.60
CA GLU A 302 9.31 -2.72 16.03
C GLU A 302 8.65 -4.08 16.27
N GLU A 303 7.45 -4.30 15.73
CA GLU A 303 6.74 -5.58 15.85
C GLU A 303 7.56 -6.74 15.28
N ALA A 304 8.24 -6.50 14.16
CA ALA A 304 9.07 -7.54 13.54
C ALA A 304 10.29 -7.88 14.38
N ARG A 305 10.97 -6.90 14.99
CA ARG A 305 12.13 -7.14 15.86
C ARG A 305 11.78 -7.85 17.15
N THR A 306 10.60 -7.59 17.69
CA THR A 306 10.10 -8.23 18.93
C THR A 306 9.24 -9.46 18.69
N ASN A 307 8.95 -9.79 17.42
CA ASN A 307 8.02 -10.85 17.00
C ASN A 307 6.61 -10.68 17.61
N ASP A 308 6.16 -9.42 17.78
CA ASP A 308 4.84 -9.08 18.31
C ASP A 308 3.77 -9.02 17.20
N LYS A 309 2.84 -9.95 17.20
CA LYS A 309 1.72 -10.01 16.23
C LYS A 309 0.47 -9.27 16.69
N SER A 310 0.47 -8.65 17.83
CA SER A 310 -0.74 -8.05 18.43
C SER A 310 -1.34 -6.91 17.60
N SER A 311 -0.51 -6.12 16.88
CA SER A 311 -0.98 -5.10 15.94
C SER A 311 -1.68 -5.72 14.73
N PHE A 312 -1.09 -6.77 14.15
CA PHE A 312 -1.70 -7.52 13.05
C PHE A 312 -3.01 -8.21 13.44
N GLU A 313 -3.05 -8.85 14.62
CA GLU A 313 -4.27 -9.46 15.14
C GLU A 313 -5.39 -8.44 15.37
N ALA A 314 -5.05 -7.25 15.88
CA ALA A 314 -6.01 -6.15 16.01
C ALA A 314 -6.49 -5.66 14.63
N ALA A 315 -5.60 -5.54 13.65
CA ALA A 315 -5.95 -5.18 12.29
C ALA A 315 -6.93 -6.19 11.67
N MET A 316 -6.66 -7.48 11.80
CA MET A 316 -7.57 -8.54 11.32
C MET A 316 -8.96 -8.46 11.98
N ARG A 317 -9.00 -8.28 13.31
CA ARG A 317 -10.26 -8.24 14.07
C ARG A 317 -11.07 -6.98 13.81
N SER A 318 -10.42 -5.87 13.45
CA SER A 318 -11.10 -4.59 13.19
C SER A 318 -11.97 -4.62 11.93
N GLY A 319 -11.69 -5.55 11.00
CA GLY A 319 -12.32 -5.61 9.70
C GLY A 319 -11.73 -4.62 8.69
N ALA A 320 -10.59 -3.98 8.98
CA ALA A 320 -9.92 -3.14 7.99
C ALA A 320 -9.62 -3.95 6.72
N GLN A 321 -10.03 -3.41 5.57
CA GLN A 321 -9.91 -4.11 4.30
C GLN A 321 -8.47 -4.16 3.79
N LEU A 322 -7.68 -3.12 4.04
CA LEU A 322 -6.29 -3.03 3.59
C LEU A 322 -5.37 -3.06 4.80
N ILE A 323 -4.59 -4.13 4.94
CA ILE A 323 -3.62 -4.31 6.02
C ILE A 323 -2.23 -4.30 5.40
N SER A 324 -1.44 -3.25 5.63
CA SER A 324 -0.08 -3.16 5.10
C SER A 324 0.97 -3.60 6.12
N THR A 325 2.06 -4.18 5.62
CA THR A 325 3.19 -4.70 6.39
C THR A 325 4.50 -4.49 5.63
N ASP A 326 5.60 -4.40 6.37
CA ASP A 326 6.95 -4.52 5.80
C ASP A 326 7.42 -5.98 5.76
N TYR A 327 6.64 -6.95 6.32
CA TYR A 327 7.09 -8.31 6.59
C TYR A 327 6.12 -9.40 6.11
N TYR A 328 5.70 -9.38 4.85
CA TYR A 328 5.04 -10.53 4.21
C TYR A 328 6.00 -11.72 3.98
N LYS A 329 7.30 -11.49 4.18
CA LYS A 329 8.40 -12.47 4.27
C LYS A 329 9.26 -12.17 5.49
N LYS A 330 10.03 -13.15 5.97
CA LYS A 330 10.99 -12.93 7.07
C LYS A 330 12.01 -11.87 6.69
N SER A 331 12.40 -11.04 7.66
CA SER A 331 13.48 -10.08 7.48
C SER A 331 14.79 -10.78 7.09
N THR A 332 15.53 -10.18 6.18
CA THR A 332 16.92 -10.54 5.84
C THR A 332 17.93 -9.68 6.61
N HIS A 333 17.48 -8.62 7.30
CA HIS A 333 18.30 -7.64 7.98
C HIS A 333 18.56 -7.96 9.44
N PHE A 334 17.64 -8.70 10.08
CA PHE A 334 17.74 -9.15 11.46
C PHE A 334 17.02 -10.47 11.67
N LYS A 335 17.43 -11.19 12.72
CA LYS A 335 16.82 -12.49 13.05
C LYS A 335 15.44 -12.29 13.68
N SER A 336 14.39 -12.75 13.00
CA SER A 336 13.02 -12.79 13.49
C SER A 336 12.20 -13.84 12.73
N ASP A 337 11.20 -14.40 13.42
CA ASP A 337 10.20 -15.27 12.81
C ASP A 337 8.90 -14.52 12.44
N TYR A 338 8.92 -13.19 12.58
CA TYR A 338 7.77 -12.36 12.24
C TYR A 338 7.47 -12.43 10.74
N VAL A 339 6.26 -12.84 10.42
CA VAL A 339 5.69 -12.83 9.06
C VAL A 339 4.21 -12.54 9.17
N VAL A 340 3.69 -11.73 8.27
CA VAL A 340 2.28 -11.35 8.16
C VAL A 340 1.64 -12.10 7.00
N SER A 341 0.71 -12.97 7.31
CA SER A 341 -0.20 -13.67 6.40
C SER A 341 -1.46 -14.05 7.16
N PHE A 342 -2.58 -14.26 6.46
CA PHE A 342 -3.77 -14.80 7.13
C PHE A 342 -3.50 -16.22 7.66
N PRO A 343 -4.31 -16.74 8.61
CA PRO A 343 -4.07 -18.06 9.20
C PRO A 343 -4.02 -19.23 8.21
N ASP A 344 -4.64 -19.08 7.04
CA ASP A 344 -4.60 -20.03 5.92
C ASP A 344 -3.34 -19.90 5.04
N GLY A 345 -2.46 -18.97 5.37
CA GLY A 345 -1.24 -18.65 4.62
C GLY A 345 -1.46 -17.69 3.44
N GLY A 346 -2.69 -17.27 3.18
CA GLY A 346 -3.05 -16.35 2.08
C GLY A 346 -2.91 -14.87 2.46
N TYR A 347 -3.14 -14.01 1.45
CA TYR A 347 -3.12 -12.54 1.57
C TYR A 347 -4.44 -11.89 1.15
N PHE A 348 -5.48 -12.69 0.89
CA PHE A 348 -6.77 -12.25 0.38
C PHE A 348 -7.88 -13.17 0.90
N ARG A 349 -8.93 -12.59 1.53
CA ARG A 349 -10.04 -13.36 2.08
C ARG A 349 -11.33 -12.54 2.16
N MET A 350 -12.45 -13.19 2.48
CA MET A 350 -13.64 -12.50 2.99
C MET A 350 -13.31 -11.79 4.30
N ASP A 351 -13.77 -10.56 4.44
CA ASP A 351 -13.68 -9.85 5.71
C ASP A 351 -14.59 -10.53 6.76
N PRO A 352 -14.05 -10.89 7.93
CA PRO A 352 -14.82 -11.53 9.00
C PRO A 352 -16.05 -10.74 9.47
N VAL A 353 -16.04 -9.40 9.30
CA VAL A 353 -17.19 -8.53 9.64
C VAL A 353 -18.41 -8.83 8.78
N PHE A 354 -18.19 -9.30 7.55
CA PHE A 354 -19.25 -9.63 6.57
C PHE A 354 -19.43 -11.12 6.32
N SER A 355 -18.59 -11.96 6.90
CA SER A 355 -18.76 -13.42 6.86
C SER A 355 -20.02 -13.81 7.62
N LYS A 356 -20.82 -14.71 7.05
CA LYS A 356 -21.95 -15.29 7.77
C LYS A 356 -21.40 -16.03 8.99
N LYS A 357 -21.82 -15.66 10.19
CA LYS A 357 -21.58 -16.50 11.38
C LYS A 357 -22.39 -17.79 11.16
N ASN A 358 -21.71 -18.92 10.95
CA ASN A 358 -22.33 -20.24 11.05
C ASN A 358 -22.70 -20.52 12.51
#